data_db66122ab8ce1df751c4b8e741619d7e
#
_entry.id   db66122ab8ce1df751c4b8e741619d7e
#
_cell.length_a   1.000
_cell.length_b   1.000
_cell.length_c   1.000
_cell.angle_alpha   90.00
_cell.angle_beta   90.00
_cell.angle_gamma   90.00
#
_symmetry.space_group_name_H-M   'P 1'
#
loop_
_entity.id
_entity.type
_entity.pdbx_description
1 polymer ?
#
loop_
_entity_poly.entity_id
_entity_poly.type
_entity_poly.pdbx_seq_one_letter_code
_entity_poly.pdbx_strand_id
1 'polypeptide(L)'
;MSEPIRVLQVVTYMGRGGLETMLMNYYRNIDRDKVQFDFLTHRDERWDYDDEIESLGGKIYHLPKLNPFSKNYLNALDKFFKEHKEYQIVHCHQDCLSGVVLKVATKNGVRFTIAHSH
;
A
#
# COMPACT_ATOMS: atom_id res chain seq x y z
N MET A 1 6.38 -6.57 24.41
CA MET A 1 6.70 -7.02 23.03
C MET A 1 6.43 -5.86 22.07
N SER A 2 7.35 -5.67 21.17
CA SER A 2 7.19 -4.61 20.18
C SER A 2 6.26 -5.09 19.06
N GLU A 3 5.46 -4.16 18.54
CA GLU A 3 4.64 -4.44 17.39
C GLU A 3 5.51 -4.48 16.12
N PRO A 4 5.09 -5.22 15.10
CA PRO A 4 5.85 -5.25 13.85
C PRO A 4 5.87 -3.89 13.16
N ILE A 5 6.94 -3.64 12.42
CA ILE A 5 7.01 -2.47 11.55
C ILE A 5 6.03 -2.71 10.41
N ARG A 6 5.13 -1.78 10.16
CA ARG A 6 4.16 -1.90 9.09
C ARG A 6 4.63 -1.16 7.85
N VAL A 7 4.68 -1.89 6.75
CA VAL A 7 5.03 -1.34 5.43
C VAL A 7 3.75 -1.29 4.60
N LEU A 8 3.44 -0.11 4.07
CA LEU A 8 2.28 0.03 3.20
C LEU A 8 2.72 -0.21 1.76
N GLN A 9 2.19 -1.28 1.17
CA GLN A 9 2.42 -1.60 -0.24
C GLN A 9 1.30 -0.96 -1.06
N VAL A 10 1.65 -0.01 -1.92
CA VAL A 10 0.68 0.70 -2.75
C VAL A 10 0.66 0.09 -4.14
N VAL A 11 -0.49 -0.45 -4.51
CA VAL A 11 -0.67 -1.15 -5.78
C VAL A 11 -2.01 -0.75 -6.42
N THR A 12 -2.21 -1.08 -7.69
CA THR A 12 -3.49 -0.81 -8.34
C THR A 12 -4.57 -1.75 -7.79
N TYR A 13 -4.29 -3.04 -7.75
CA TYR A 13 -5.18 -4.03 -7.15
C TYR A 13 -4.37 -5.31 -6.87
N MET A 14 -4.92 -6.17 -6.02
CA MET A 14 -4.25 -7.43 -5.68
C MET A 14 -4.91 -8.60 -6.40
N GLY A 15 -4.64 -8.70 -7.70
CA GLY A 15 -5.04 -9.83 -8.53
C GLY A 15 -3.87 -10.80 -8.73
N ARG A 16 -3.96 -11.60 -9.78
CA ARG A 16 -2.93 -12.62 -10.07
C ARG A 16 -1.90 -12.19 -11.12
N GLY A 17 -1.60 -10.90 -11.16
CA GLY A 17 -0.52 -10.42 -12.02
C GLY A 17 0.85 -10.77 -11.46
N GLY A 18 1.90 -10.57 -12.26
CA GLY A 18 3.27 -10.89 -11.84
C GLY A 18 3.72 -10.15 -10.61
N LEU A 19 3.39 -8.86 -10.51
CA LEU A 19 3.75 -8.04 -9.36
C LEU A 19 3.07 -8.56 -8.10
N GLU A 20 1.77 -8.78 -8.15
CA GLU A 20 0.99 -9.21 -7.00
C GLU A 20 1.44 -10.59 -6.52
N THR A 21 1.73 -11.49 -7.46
CA THR A 21 2.23 -12.82 -7.13
C THR A 21 3.59 -12.72 -6.42
N MET A 22 4.47 -11.85 -6.91
CA MET A 22 5.77 -11.64 -6.29
C MET A 22 5.62 -11.09 -4.86
N LEU A 23 4.77 -10.09 -4.69
CA LEU A 23 4.53 -9.50 -3.36
C LEU A 23 3.97 -10.53 -2.39
N MET A 24 3.04 -11.37 -2.86
CA MET A 24 2.48 -12.41 -2.00
C MET A 24 3.51 -13.46 -1.61
N ASN A 25 4.42 -13.81 -2.52
CA ASN A 25 5.50 -14.74 -2.18
C ASN A 25 6.40 -14.17 -1.08
N TYR A 26 6.75 -12.89 -1.16
CA TYR A 26 7.51 -12.25 -0.10
C TYR A 26 6.71 -12.21 1.20
N TYR A 27 5.45 -11.80 1.12
CA TYR A 27 4.62 -11.65 2.29
C TYR A 27 4.42 -12.96 3.05
N ARG A 28 4.25 -14.06 2.33
CA ARG A 28 4.09 -15.39 2.94
C ARG A 28 5.34 -15.84 3.69
N ASN A 29 6.50 -15.37 3.28
CA ASN A 29 7.80 -15.85 3.76
C ASN A 29 8.51 -14.90 4.73
N ILE A 30 8.05 -13.68 4.91
CA ILE A 30 8.65 -12.76 5.89
C ILE A 30 8.22 -13.13 7.30
N ASP A 31 9.01 -12.70 8.27
CA ASP A 31 8.64 -12.82 9.69
C ASP A 31 7.63 -11.72 10.03
N ARG A 32 6.36 -12.06 10.02
CA ARG A 32 5.28 -11.10 10.22
C ARG A 32 5.19 -10.59 11.65
N ASP A 33 5.92 -11.19 12.56
CA ASP A 33 6.05 -10.65 13.92
C ASP A 33 6.99 -9.44 13.95
N LYS A 34 7.89 -9.33 12.98
CA LYS A 34 8.84 -8.22 12.86
C LYS A 34 8.45 -7.19 11.83
N VAL A 35 7.95 -7.66 10.68
CA VAL A 35 7.54 -6.79 9.57
C VAL A 35 6.20 -7.27 9.05
N GLN A 36 5.22 -6.40 9.03
CA GLN A 36 3.89 -6.70 8.52
C GLN A 36 3.61 -5.82 7.31
N PHE A 37 3.03 -6.41 6.27
CA PHE A 37 2.59 -5.64 5.11
C PHE A 37 1.10 -5.33 5.23
N ASP A 38 0.74 -4.10 4.90
CA ASP A 38 -0.64 -3.73 4.61
C ASP A 38 -0.67 -3.24 3.16
N PHE A 39 -1.83 -3.24 2.54
CA PHE A 39 -1.94 -2.97 1.12
C PHE A 39 -2.94 -1.86 0.87
N LEU A 40 -2.57 -0.91 0.02
CA LEU A 40 -3.44 0.17 -0.43
C LEU A 40 -3.67 -0.03 -1.92
N THR A 41 -4.90 -0.34 -2.29
CA THR A 41 -5.27 -0.59 -3.67
C THR A 41 -6.10 0.57 -4.21
N HIS A 42 -6.17 0.68 -5.53
CA HIS A 42 -6.91 1.74 -6.21
C HIS A 42 -8.16 1.22 -6.91
N ARG A 43 -8.79 0.20 -6.31
CA ARG A 43 -10.04 -0.37 -6.80
C ARG A 43 -10.93 -0.74 -5.63
N ASP A 44 -12.22 -0.68 -5.84
CA ASP A 44 -13.20 -1.00 -4.80
C ASP A 44 -13.49 -2.49 -4.68
N GLU A 45 -13.09 -3.27 -5.66
CA GLU A 45 -13.43 -4.68 -5.75
C GLU A 45 -12.47 -5.54 -4.94
N ARG A 46 -12.98 -6.64 -4.37
CA ARG A 46 -12.13 -7.63 -3.74
C ARG A 46 -11.52 -8.52 -4.82
N TRP A 47 -10.28 -8.92 -4.61
CA TRP A 47 -9.54 -9.74 -5.56
C TRP A 47 -8.98 -10.98 -4.89
N ASP A 48 -8.36 -11.83 -5.69
CA ASP A 48 -7.96 -13.19 -5.31
C ASP A 48 -7.13 -13.29 -4.02
N TYR A 49 -6.31 -12.29 -3.75
CA TYR A 49 -5.41 -12.35 -2.60
C TYR A 49 -5.93 -11.64 -1.35
N ASP A 50 -7.06 -10.95 -1.44
CA ASP A 50 -7.55 -10.15 -0.31
C ASP A 50 -7.80 -11.00 0.93
N ASP A 51 -8.46 -12.14 0.77
CA ASP A 51 -8.75 -13.02 1.91
C ASP A 51 -7.49 -13.57 2.54
N GLU A 52 -6.51 -13.93 1.73
CA GLU A 52 -5.24 -14.45 2.23
C GLU A 52 -4.49 -13.38 3.01
N ILE A 53 -4.44 -12.16 2.49
CA ILE A 53 -3.77 -11.04 3.17
C ILE A 53 -4.39 -10.83 4.55
N GLU A 54 -5.70 -10.80 4.62
CA GLU A 54 -6.40 -10.61 5.88
C GLU A 54 -6.13 -11.77 6.85
N SER A 55 -6.08 -13.00 6.33
CA SER A 55 -5.80 -14.17 7.16
C SER A 55 -4.38 -14.16 7.75
N LEU A 56 -3.45 -13.49 7.09
CA LEU A 56 -2.06 -13.35 7.56
C LEU A 56 -1.85 -12.14 8.46
N GLY A 57 -2.91 -11.39 8.77
CA GLY A 57 -2.86 -10.24 9.65
C GLY A 57 -2.69 -8.91 8.96
N GLY A 58 -2.64 -8.89 7.63
CA GLY A 58 -2.53 -7.67 6.85
C GLY A 58 -3.87 -6.97 6.72
N LYS A 59 -3.82 -5.68 6.43
CA LYS A 59 -5.00 -4.87 6.18
C LYS A 59 -5.01 -4.45 4.73
N ILE A 60 -6.20 -4.33 4.16
CA ILE A 60 -6.35 -3.88 2.78
C ILE A 60 -7.24 -2.65 2.79
N TYR A 61 -6.73 -1.59 2.18
CA TYR A 61 -7.44 -0.34 2.04
C TYR A 61 -7.74 -0.11 0.57
N HIS A 62 -8.91 0.44 0.27
CA HIS A 62 -9.35 0.69 -1.09
C HIS A 62 -9.56 2.18 -1.29
N LEU A 63 -8.84 2.76 -2.24
CA LEU A 63 -9.04 4.15 -2.67
C LEU A 63 -9.71 4.16 -4.04
N PRO A 64 -10.31 5.29 -4.43
CA PRO A 64 -10.80 5.45 -5.78
C PRO A 64 -9.70 5.25 -6.82
N LYS A 65 -10.11 5.02 -8.06
CA LYS A 65 -9.17 4.85 -9.16
C LYS A 65 -8.15 5.98 -9.17
N LEU A 66 -6.88 5.63 -9.35
CA LEU A 66 -5.79 6.59 -9.37
C LEU A 66 -6.01 7.64 -10.47
N ASN A 67 -6.10 8.90 -10.06
CA ASN A 67 -6.25 10.02 -10.97
C ASN A 67 -5.54 11.24 -10.38
N PRO A 68 -4.33 11.58 -10.85
CA PRO A 68 -3.56 12.67 -10.27
C PRO A 68 -4.18 14.05 -10.49
N PHE A 69 -5.17 14.14 -11.39
CA PHE A 69 -5.87 15.40 -11.66
C PHE A 69 -7.18 15.53 -10.89
N SER A 70 -7.59 14.52 -10.16
CA SER A 70 -8.83 14.54 -9.40
C SER A 70 -8.60 15.04 -7.99
N LYS A 71 -9.30 16.11 -7.60
CA LYS A 71 -9.24 16.60 -6.22
C LYS A 71 -9.80 15.57 -5.25
N ASN A 72 -10.83 14.83 -5.66
CA ASN A 72 -11.40 13.78 -4.80
C ASN A 72 -10.39 12.72 -4.47
N TYR A 73 -9.61 12.27 -5.47
CA TYR A 73 -8.57 11.29 -5.25
C TYR A 73 -7.47 11.84 -4.33
N LEU A 74 -6.99 13.05 -4.62
CA LEU A 74 -5.93 13.67 -3.83
C LEU A 74 -6.36 13.89 -2.39
N ASN A 75 -7.61 14.32 -2.18
CA ASN A 75 -8.14 14.49 -0.83
C ASN A 75 -8.27 13.16 -0.09
N ALA A 76 -8.72 12.12 -0.77
CA ALA A 76 -8.83 10.78 -0.18
C ALA A 76 -7.46 10.25 0.23
N LEU A 77 -6.46 10.43 -0.63
CA LEU A 77 -5.09 9.99 -0.35
C LEU A 77 -4.49 10.76 0.83
N ASP A 78 -4.66 12.08 0.84
CA ASP A 78 -4.18 12.93 1.93
C ASP A 78 -4.83 12.55 3.26
N LYS A 79 -6.15 12.36 3.25
CA LYS A 79 -6.89 11.93 4.43
C LYS A 79 -6.40 10.59 4.94
N PHE A 80 -6.14 9.64 4.02
CA PHE A 80 -5.64 8.33 4.39
C PHE A 80 -4.34 8.45 5.20
N PHE A 81 -3.37 9.19 4.70
CA PHE A 81 -2.09 9.33 5.39
C PHE A 81 -2.20 10.14 6.67
N LYS A 82 -3.15 11.07 6.78
CA LYS A 82 -3.38 11.80 8.04
C LYS A 82 -3.97 10.89 9.10
N GLU A 83 -4.80 9.94 8.72
CA GLU A 83 -5.46 9.02 9.65
C GLU A 83 -4.59 7.81 10.01
N HIS A 84 -3.59 7.50 9.18
CA HIS A 84 -2.77 6.30 9.34
C HIS A 84 -1.29 6.65 9.50
N LYS A 85 -0.97 7.27 10.63
CA LYS A 85 0.41 7.69 10.94
C LYS A 85 1.32 6.51 11.31
N GLU A 86 0.77 5.32 11.46
CA GLU A 86 1.54 4.11 11.74
C GLU A 86 2.43 3.69 10.57
N TYR A 87 2.13 4.15 9.36
CA TYR A 87 2.92 3.77 8.19
C TYR A 87 4.10 4.71 8.00
N GLN A 88 5.27 4.27 8.45
CA GLN A 88 6.52 5.02 8.31
C GLN A 88 7.26 4.66 7.03
N ILE A 89 6.89 3.56 6.39
CA ILE A 89 7.49 3.07 5.15
C ILE A 89 6.37 2.85 4.15
N VAL A 90 6.47 3.50 3.00
CA VAL A 90 5.51 3.35 1.90
C VAL A 90 6.26 2.91 0.66
N HIS A 91 5.90 1.74 0.15
CA HIS A 91 6.51 1.17 -1.05
C HIS A 91 5.49 1.19 -2.17
N CYS A 92 5.71 2.04 -3.16
CA CYS A 92 4.77 2.26 -4.25
C CYS A 92 5.21 1.52 -5.50
N HIS A 93 4.29 0.75 -6.07
CA HIS A 93 4.55 -0.08 -7.25
C HIS A 93 3.83 0.44 -8.49
N GLN A 94 3.61 1.75 -8.55
CA GLN A 94 2.89 2.36 -9.65
C GLN A 94 3.81 3.30 -10.42
N ASP A 95 4.40 2.82 -11.43
CA ASP A 95 5.27 3.50 -12.39
C ASP A 95 5.34 5.03 -12.30
N CYS A 96 4.96 5.73 -13.36
CA CYS A 96 5.07 7.19 -13.41
C CYS A 96 4.14 7.92 -12.44
N LEU A 97 3.10 7.24 -11.93
CA LEU A 97 2.16 7.85 -10.97
C LEU A 97 2.62 7.70 -9.52
N SER A 98 3.70 6.98 -9.27
CA SER A 98 4.26 6.81 -7.93
C SER A 98 4.60 8.15 -7.28
N GLY A 99 5.06 9.12 -8.08
CA GLY A 99 5.45 10.43 -7.57
C GLY A 99 4.32 11.14 -6.84
N VAL A 100 3.09 11.02 -7.33
CA VAL A 100 1.91 11.64 -6.68
C VAL A 100 1.69 11.04 -5.30
N VAL A 101 1.67 9.71 -5.22
CA VAL A 101 1.43 9.01 -3.95
C VAL A 101 2.53 9.32 -2.95
N LEU A 102 3.79 9.24 -3.38
CA LEU A 102 4.92 9.44 -2.48
C LEU A 102 5.02 10.89 -2.01
N LYS A 103 4.64 11.85 -2.85
CA LYS A 103 4.63 13.26 -2.47
C LYS A 103 3.61 13.51 -1.35
N VAL A 104 2.41 12.95 -1.47
CA VAL A 104 1.37 13.10 -0.44
C VAL A 104 1.80 12.38 0.83
N ALA A 105 2.38 11.20 0.72
CA ALA A 105 2.86 10.44 1.87
C ALA A 105 3.93 11.24 2.64
N THR A 106 4.91 11.78 1.93
CA THR A 106 5.98 12.58 2.53
C THR A 106 5.44 13.83 3.22
N LYS A 107 4.49 14.50 2.58
CA LYS A 107 3.82 15.68 3.15
C LYS A 107 3.17 15.35 4.49
N ASN A 108 2.72 14.12 4.68
CA ASN A 108 2.05 13.66 5.89
C ASN A 108 2.98 12.95 6.88
N GLY A 109 4.30 13.05 6.69
CA GLY A 109 5.27 12.59 7.68
C GLY A 109 5.79 11.18 7.50
N VAL A 110 5.54 10.55 6.36
CA VAL A 110 6.12 9.23 6.08
C VAL A 110 7.63 9.39 5.95
N ARG A 111 8.39 8.57 6.67
CA ARG A 111 9.84 8.72 6.78
C ARG A 111 10.59 8.10 5.62
N PHE A 112 10.12 6.96 5.11
CA PHE A 112 10.80 6.24 4.04
C PHE A 112 9.83 5.96 2.91
N THR A 113 10.17 6.44 1.72
CA THR A 113 9.35 6.20 0.54
C THR A 113 10.18 5.48 -0.50
N ILE A 114 9.60 4.47 -1.12
CA ILE A 114 10.25 3.66 -2.14
C ILE A 114 9.36 3.65 -3.38
N ALA A 115 9.90 4.07 -4.51
CA ALA A 115 9.22 3.97 -5.79
C ALA A 115 9.85 2.81 -6.56
N HIS A 116 9.03 1.86 -6.95
CA HIS A 116 9.50 0.68 -7.68
C HIS A 116 8.83 0.64 -9.04
N SER A 117 9.64 0.76 -10.07
CA SER A 117 9.19 0.70 -11.47
C SER A 117 9.30 -0.73 -11.96
N HIS A 118 8.27 -1.17 -12.67
CA HIS A 118 8.21 -2.53 -13.20
C HIS A 118 8.17 -2.57 -14.72
#